data_0ea722be553c53921e8e3641a1a5cdda
#
_entry.id   0ea722be553c53921e8e3641a1a5cdda
#
_cell.length_a   1.000
_cell.length_b   1.000
_cell.length_c   1.000
_cell.angle_alpha   90.00
_cell.angle_beta   90.00
_cell.angle_gamma   90.00
#
_symmetry.space_group_name_H-M   'P 1'
#
loop_
_entity.id
_entity.type
_entity.pdbx_description
1 polymer ?
#
loop_
_entity_poly.entity_id
_entity_poly.type
_entity_poly.pdbx_seq_one_letter_code
_entity_poly.pdbx_strand_id
1 'polypeptide(L)'
;MNPGGSGAVESSRWFTREHFPSQPLLDGRSFPVMSATTTLPELERTSPVRHRPALSYELFPARSDVSFERLRETISQLEATAPDYVSVTSRAGHGNLARVLELTEHVLAETSLRPLVHLASIDSTRAQLTTIIHALLDRGVRGILALRGDQPEGHRLEDDEIPFARPLIELIRDIERERTATLAGGRVSIGVAAYPYRHPESPTTSHDTEVLVAKEKAGADFAITQVFFEADAYCQLLDRAQVAGIRLPVVPGFVPATNPRRLERLAEISGVEAPRELLHRLEIAADDVERRRIGVGFTVDLARRVLDAGAPGLHLFTFNSHAEALDVLDHLDLDRWSTTSQGDPR
;
A
#
# COMPACT_ATOMS: atom_id res chain seq x y z
N MET A 1 3.04 -24.90 -38.64
CA MET A 1 1.91 -23.95 -38.61
C MET A 1 1.58 -23.69 -37.18
N ASN A 2 1.96 -22.51 -36.72
CA ASN A 2 1.79 -22.01 -35.36
C ASN A 2 0.68 -20.97 -35.42
N PRO A 3 -0.29 -20.93 -34.52
CA PRO A 3 -1.00 -19.71 -34.25
C PRO A 3 -0.63 -19.20 -32.87
N GLY A 4 0.23 -18.18 -32.86
CA GLY A 4 0.50 -17.38 -31.69
C GLY A 4 -0.75 -16.61 -31.28
N GLY A 5 -1.25 -16.89 -30.08
CA GLY A 5 -2.18 -16.05 -29.37
C GLY A 5 -1.41 -14.96 -28.65
N SER A 6 -1.44 -13.74 -29.18
CA SER A 6 -0.96 -12.56 -28.47
C SER A 6 -1.98 -12.17 -27.42
N GLY A 7 -1.81 -12.63 -26.20
CA GLY A 7 -2.42 -12.04 -25.03
C GLY A 7 -1.76 -10.67 -24.77
N ALA A 8 -2.30 -9.61 -25.37
CA ALA A 8 -1.87 -8.26 -25.10
C ALA A 8 -2.30 -7.86 -23.68
N VAL A 9 -1.31 -7.60 -22.93
CA VAL A 9 -1.15 -7.15 -21.59
C VAL A 9 -2.02 -5.92 -21.26
N GLU A 10 -3.09 -6.11 -20.54
CA GLU A 10 -3.81 -5.07 -19.79
C GLU A 10 -3.14 -4.77 -18.43
N SER A 11 -1.82 -4.59 -18.40
CA SER A 11 -1.05 -4.63 -17.14
C SER A 11 -0.73 -3.27 -16.51
N SER A 12 -1.20 -2.14 -17.06
CA SER A 12 -0.60 -0.85 -16.75
C SER A 12 -1.42 0.16 -15.92
N ARG A 13 -2.60 -0.20 -15.41
CA ARG A 13 -3.50 0.79 -14.78
C ARG A 13 -3.79 0.61 -13.29
N TRP A 14 -3.10 -0.26 -12.58
CA TRP A 14 -3.59 -0.78 -11.29
C TRP A 14 -3.32 0.08 -10.05
N PHE A 15 -2.44 1.07 -10.14
CA PHE A 15 -2.10 1.95 -9.01
C PHE A 15 -2.27 3.44 -9.33
N THR A 16 -3.07 3.78 -10.34
CA THR A 16 -3.41 5.17 -10.65
C THR A 16 -4.66 5.59 -9.90
N ARG A 17 -4.91 6.90 -9.79
CA ARG A 17 -6.15 7.48 -9.22
C ARG A 17 -7.43 6.88 -9.78
N GLU A 18 -7.40 6.27 -10.96
CA GLU A 18 -8.54 5.65 -11.63
C GLU A 18 -9.01 4.35 -10.96
N HIS A 19 -8.18 3.73 -10.11
CA HIS A 19 -8.48 2.46 -9.43
C HIS A 19 -9.02 2.64 -8.01
N PHE A 20 -8.87 3.82 -7.44
CA PHE A 20 -9.44 4.14 -6.14
C PHE A 20 -10.66 5.03 -6.33
N PRO A 21 -11.84 4.66 -5.82
CA PRO A 21 -13.01 5.50 -5.93
C PRO A 21 -12.73 6.87 -5.30
N SER A 22 -13.04 7.93 -6.04
CA SER A 22 -12.99 9.28 -5.53
C SER A 22 -13.91 9.37 -4.31
N GLN A 23 -13.43 9.89 -3.19
CA GLN A 23 -14.30 10.17 -2.05
C GLN A 23 -15.43 11.11 -2.49
N PRO A 24 -16.69 10.86 -2.10
CA PRO A 24 -17.78 11.73 -2.47
C PRO A 24 -17.60 13.12 -1.84
N LEU A 25 -17.48 14.12 -2.69
CA LEU A 25 -17.58 15.51 -2.28
C LEU A 25 -19.02 15.77 -1.81
N LEU A 26 -19.20 16.03 -0.53
CA LEU A 26 -20.43 16.59 0.02
C LEU A 26 -20.49 18.07 -0.41
N ASP A 27 -21.07 18.35 -1.57
CA ASP A 27 -21.49 19.70 -1.91
C ASP A 27 -22.82 19.71 -2.67
N GLY A 28 -23.86 20.09 -1.93
CA GLY A 28 -25.19 20.32 -2.45
C GLY A 28 -25.31 21.70 -3.05
N ARG A 29 -25.12 21.84 -4.37
CA ARG A 29 -25.75 22.92 -5.15
C ARG A 29 -25.99 22.49 -6.58
N SER A 30 -27.28 22.40 -6.93
CA SER A 30 -27.79 22.17 -8.27
C SER A 30 -27.63 23.41 -9.15
N PHE A 31 -27.13 23.24 -10.38
CA PHE A 31 -27.34 24.19 -11.47
C PHE A 31 -28.07 23.52 -12.63
N PRO A 32 -29.00 24.21 -13.33
CA PRO A 32 -29.82 23.60 -14.35
C PRO A 32 -29.07 23.42 -15.66
N VAL A 33 -29.17 22.21 -16.23
CA VAL A 33 -28.62 21.88 -17.55
C VAL A 33 -29.72 22.09 -18.60
N MET A 34 -29.42 22.90 -19.59
CA MET A 34 -30.26 23.07 -20.79
C MET A 34 -30.11 21.85 -21.71
N SER A 35 -31.27 21.35 -22.16
CA SER A 35 -31.41 20.20 -23.04
C SER A 35 -31.05 20.56 -24.49
N ALA A 36 -30.20 19.76 -25.11
CA ALA A 36 -30.08 19.65 -26.58
C ALA A 36 -30.17 18.19 -26.97
N THR A 37 -31.28 17.81 -27.58
CA THR A 37 -31.56 16.47 -28.07
C THR A 37 -30.84 16.24 -29.37
N THR A 38 -29.85 15.34 -29.39
CA THR A 38 -29.32 14.73 -30.61
C THR A 38 -29.24 13.23 -30.36
N THR A 39 -30.07 12.45 -31.05
CA THR A 39 -30.08 11.00 -31.06
C THR A 39 -28.84 10.47 -31.76
N LEU A 40 -27.89 9.91 -31.00
CA LEU A 40 -26.81 9.06 -31.50
C LEU A 40 -27.20 7.59 -31.28
N PRO A 41 -26.73 6.64 -32.14
CA PRO A 41 -27.08 5.23 -32.01
C PRO A 41 -26.60 4.65 -30.67
N GLU A 42 -27.39 3.71 -30.12
CA GLU A 42 -27.12 2.99 -28.89
C GLU A 42 -25.72 2.39 -28.90
N LEU A 43 -24.78 3.10 -28.24
CA LEU A 43 -23.54 2.49 -27.78
C LEU A 43 -23.91 1.49 -26.70
N GLU A 44 -23.47 0.24 -26.89
CA GLU A 44 -23.58 -0.84 -25.93
C GLU A 44 -23.25 -0.30 -24.53
N ARG A 45 -24.21 -0.38 -23.62
CA ARG A 45 -24.03 -0.03 -22.22
C ARG A 45 -22.96 -0.97 -21.66
N THR A 46 -21.74 -0.49 -21.52
CA THR A 46 -20.72 -1.20 -20.73
C THR A 46 -21.31 -1.44 -19.34
N SER A 47 -21.37 -2.69 -18.94
CA SER A 47 -21.81 -3.04 -17.59
C SER A 47 -21.02 -2.24 -16.57
N PRO A 48 -21.67 -1.69 -15.52
CA PRO A 48 -20.97 -0.90 -14.52
C PRO A 48 -19.88 -1.75 -13.87
N VAL A 49 -18.65 -1.24 -13.87
CA VAL A 49 -17.52 -1.91 -13.25
C VAL A 49 -17.68 -1.80 -11.72
N ARG A 50 -17.77 -2.92 -11.04
CA ARG A 50 -17.74 -2.96 -9.57
C ARG A 50 -16.30 -2.95 -9.11
N HIS A 51 -15.99 -2.00 -8.26
CA HIS A 51 -14.68 -1.90 -7.60
C HIS A 51 -14.86 -2.27 -6.13
N ARG A 52 -14.33 -3.43 -5.73
CA ARG A 52 -14.18 -3.77 -4.31
C ARG A 52 -13.05 -2.93 -3.70
N PRO A 53 -13.03 -2.74 -2.37
CA PRO A 53 -11.85 -2.21 -1.70
C PRO A 53 -10.60 -3.00 -2.07
N ALA A 54 -9.51 -2.29 -2.33
CA ALA A 54 -8.23 -2.94 -2.65
C ALA A 54 -7.72 -3.77 -1.47
N LEU A 55 -7.09 -4.90 -1.75
CA LEU A 55 -6.47 -5.79 -0.76
C LEU A 55 -4.99 -5.92 -1.05
N SER A 56 -4.17 -5.82 -0.02
CA SER A 56 -2.72 -6.01 -0.16
C SER A 56 -2.08 -6.53 1.11
N TYR A 57 -0.90 -7.13 0.94
CA TYR A 57 -0.13 -7.73 2.03
C TYR A 57 1.31 -7.26 2.02
N GLU A 58 1.92 -7.19 3.21
CA GLU A 58 3.36 -6.99 3.33
C GLU A 58 4.08 -8.32 3.49
N LEU A 59 5.17 -8.49 2.74
CA LEU A 59 6.07 -9.63 2.78
C LEU A 59 7.49 -9.18 3.12
N PHE A 60 8.16 -9.96 3.96
CA PHE A 60 9.57 -9.77 4.29
C PHE A 60 10.44 -10.77 3.54
N PRO A 61 11.57 -10.36 2.96
CA PRO A 61 12.52 -11.30 2.38
C PRO A 61 12.98 -12.34 3.39
N ALA A 62 13.06 -13.59 2.95
CA ALA A 62 13.50 -14.70 3.76
C ALA A 62 14.98 -14.57 4.15
N ARG A 63 15.33 -15.02 5.36
CA ARG A 63 16.72 -14.98 5.87
C ARG A 63 17.57 -16.18 5.45
N SER A 64 16.93 -17.27 5.04
CA SER A 64 17.56 -18.52 4.63
C SER A 64 16.67 -19.26 3.64
N ASP A 65 17.21 -20.23 2.92
CA ASP A 65 16.48 -21.03 1.94
C ASP A 65 15.32 -21.82 2.60
N VAL A 66 15.52 -22.35 3.80
CA VAL A 66 14.45 -23.01 4.58
C VAL A 66 13.30 -22.03 4.90
N SER A 67 13.61 -20.77 5.22
CA SER A 67 12.58 -19.76 5.45
C SER A 67 11.94 -19.28 4.15
N PHE A 68 12.64 -19.40 3.01
CA PHE A 68 12.11 -19.07 1.70
C PHE A 68 11.02 -20.07 1.27
N GLU A 69 11.21 -21.38 1.48
CA GLU A 69 10.18 -22.38 1.18
C GLU A 69 8.88 -22.14 1.96
N ARG A 70 8.98 -21.77 3.26
CA ARG A 70 7.79 -21.39 4.06
C ARG A 70 7.13 -20.11 3.53
N LEU A 71 7.94 -19.18 3.05
CA LEU A 71 7.44 -17.94 2.47
C LEU A 71 6.69 -18.22 1.16
N ARG A 72 7.18 -19.15 0.32
CA ARG A 72 6.47 -19.59 -0.91
C ARG A 72 5.09 -20.13 -0.61
N GLU A 73 4.96 -20.97 0.42
CA GLU A 73 3.66 -21.46 0.87
C GLU A 73 2.75 -20.29 1.31
N THR A 74 3.29 -19.37 2.11
CA THR A 74 2.55 -18.17 2.53
C THR A 74 2.09 -17.35 1.32
N ILE A 75 2.94 -17.13 0.33
CA ILE A 75 2.60 -16.40 -0.90
C ILE A 75 1.46 -17.09 -1.64
N SER A 76 1.53 -18.41 -1.81
CA SER A 76 0.48 -19.18 -2.48
C SER A 76 -0.87 -19.07 -1.77
N GLN A 77 -0.89 -19.13 -0.43
CA GLN A 77 -2.11 -18.97 0.35
C GLN A 77 -2.70 -17.55 0.24
N LEU A 78 -1.84 -16.54 0.26
CA LEU A 78 -2.26 -15.15 0.10
C LEU A 78 -2.73 -14.85 -1.33
N GLU A 79 -2.09 -15.42 -2.35
CA GLU A 79 -2.47 -15.27 -3.75
C GLU A 79 -3.91 -15.78 -4.00
N ALA A 80 -4.32 -16.85 -3.31
CA ALA A 80 -5.67 -17.42 -3.41
C ALA A 80 -6.78 -16.41 -3.01
N THR A 81 -6.45 -15.36 -2.25
CA THR A 81 -7.39 -14.28 -1.90
C THR A 81 -7.50 -13.20 -2.98
N ALA A 82 -6.79 -13.34 -4.08
CA ALA A 82 -6.73 -12.41 -5.20
C ALA A 82 -6.42 -10.96 -4.75
N PRO A 83 -5.30 -10.69 -4.04
CA PRO A 83 -4.93 -9.34 -3.65
C PRO A 83 -4.53 -8.51 -4.88
N ASP A 84 -4.67 -7.20 -4.75
CA ASP A 84 -4.32 -6.26 -5.81
C ASP A 84 -2.80 -6.11 -5.98
N TYR A 85 -2.05 -6.23 -4.86
CA TYR A 85 -0.59 -6.21 -4.84
C TYR A 85 -0.04 -6.82 -3.55
N VAL A 86 1.26 -7.10 -3.55
CA VAL A 86 2.01 -7.43 -2.33
C VAL A 86 3.19 -6.47 -2.18
N SER A 87 3.41 -5.91 -0.99
CA SER A 87 4.59 -5.11 -0.76
C SER A 87 5.76 -6.00 -0.29
N VAL A 88 6.95 -5.71 -0.80
CA VAL A 88 8.19 -6.40 -0.45
C VAL A 88 9.05 -5.45 0.35
N THR A 89 9.20 -5.75 1.66
CA THR A 89 9.92 -4.89 2.59
C THR A 89 11.41 -4.91 2.33
N SER A 90 12.00 -3.73 2.20
CA SER A 90 13.45 -3.53 2.22
C SER A 90 13.84 -2.89 3.55
N ARG A 91 14.86 -3.45 4.22
CA ARG A 91 15.49 -2.77 5.35
C ARG A 91 16.42 -1.68 4.82
N ALA A 92 16.56 -0.59 5.56
CA ALA A 92 17.57 0.43 5.26
C ALA A 92 18.97 -0.20 5.18
N GLY A 93 19.77 0.25 4.22
CA GLY A 93 21.12 -0.27 3.94
C GLY A 93 21.14 -1.36 2.86
N HIS A 94 22.25 -1.38 2.10
CA HIS A 94 22.43 -2.23 0.91
C HIS A 94 22.50 -3.74 1.19
N GLY A 95 22.63 -4.16 2.46
CA GLY A 95 22.89 -5.56 2.85
C GLY A 95 21.74 -6.54 2.56
N ASN A 96 20.55 -6.08 2.17
CA ASN A 96 19.40 -6.94 1.92
C ASN A 96 18.86 -6.88 0.48
N LEU A 97 19.44 -6.06 -0.39
CA LEU A 97 18.94 -5.86 -1.76
C LEU A 97 18.84 -7.17 -2.55
N ALA A 98 19.84 -8.05 -2.44
CA ALA A 98 19.83 -9.34 -3.13
C ALA A 98 18.60 -10.19 -2.75
N ARG A 99 18.25 -10.25 -1.46
CA ARG A 99 17.07 -11.00 -0.99
C ARG A 99 15.75 -10.33 -1.38
N VAL A 100 15.71 -9.00 -1.45
CA VAL A 100 14.54 -8.25 -1.97
C VAL A 100 14.35 -8.57 -3.44
N LEU A 101 15.41 -8.57 -4.24
CA LEU A 101 15.34 -8.90 -5.66
C LEU A 101 14.93 -10.36 -5.87
N GLU A 102 15.50 -11.31 -5.11
CA GLU A 102 15.13 -12.74 -5.15
C GLU A 102 13.63 -12.96 -4.89
N LEU A 103 13.09 -12.35 -3.83
CA LEU A 103 11.66 -12.44 -3.53
C LEU A 103 10.81 -11.76 -4.62
N THR A 104 11.25 -10.60 -5.10
CA THR A 104 10.55 -9.85 -6.15
C THR A 104 10.52 -10.64 -7.46
N GLU A 105 11.63 -11.26 -7.86
CA GLU A 105 11.73 -12.13 -9.03
C GLU A 105 10.81 -13.35 -8.91
N HIS A 106 10.80 -14.00 -7.72
CA HIS A 106 9.87 -15.10 -7.46
C HIS A 106 8.41 -14.67 -7.61
N VAL A 107 8.01 -13.54 -7.02
CA VAL A 107 6.65 -13.01 -7.14
C VAL A 107 6.28 -12.76 -8.60
N LEU A 108 7.17 -12.14 -9.38
CA LEU A 108 6.92 -11.83 -10.78
C LEU A 108 6.88 -13.05 -11.71
N ALA A 109 7.69 -14.09 -11.43
CA ALA A 109 7.85 -15.23 -12.29
C ALA A 109 6.87 -16.38 -11.99
N GLU A 110 6.54 -16.58 -10.70
CA GLU A 110 5.84 -17.77 -10.21
C GLU A 110 4.41 -17.49 -9.74
N THR A 111 3.98 -16.22 -9.74
CA THR A 111 2.64 -15.82 -9.25
C THR A 111 1.97 -14.81 -10.17
N SER A 112 0.68 -14.59 -9.97
CA SER A 112 -0.10 -13.50 -10.60
C SER A 112 0.01 -12.17 -9.84
N LEU A 113 0.72 -12.16 -8.72
CA LEU A 113 0.82 -11.02 -7.81
C LEU A 113 1.70 -9.91 -8.38
N ARG A 114 1.43 -8.68 -7.96
CA ARG A 114 2.19 -7.49 -8.35
C ARG A 114 3.02 -7.00 -7.19
N PRO A 115 4.35 -6.96 -7.32
CA PRO A 115 5.20 -6.47 -6.25
C PRO A 115 5.20 -4.94 -6.18
N LEU A 116 5.02 -4.41 -4.96
CA LEU A 116 5.31 -3.03 -4.55
C LEU A 116 6.59 -3.06 -3.72
N VAL A 117 7.72 -2.71 -4.32
CA VAL A 117 9.02 -2.84 -3.65
C VAL A 117 9.28 -1.62 -2.78
N HIS A 118 9.60 -1.83 -1.49
CA HIS A 118 10.02 -0.75 -0.61
C HIS A 118 11.41 -0.27 -1.04
N LEU A 119 11.56 1.03 -1.22
CA LEU A 119 12.82 1.69 -1.52
C LEU A 119 13.04 2.83 -0.52
N ALA A 120 14.04 2.67 0.33
CA ALA A 120 14.46 3.69 1.29
C ALA A 120 15.58 4.55 0.70
N SER A 121 15.49 5.87 0.91
CA SER A 121 16.50 6.81 0.39
C SER A 121 17.68 7.06 1.33
N ILE A 122 17.46 6.89 2.64
CA ILE A 122 18.50 7.12 3.64
C ILE A 122 19.70 6.20 3.41
N ASP A 123 20.89 6.68 3.72
CA ASP A 123 22.15 5.95 3.54
C ASP A 123 22.41 5.50 2.08
N SER A 124 21.90 6.28 1.13
CA SER A 124 22.02 6.01 -0.30
C SER A 124 22.22 7.27 -1.12
N THR A 125 23.23 7.25 -1.96
CA THR A 125 23.47 8.33 -2.91
C THR A 125 22.46 8.31 -4.06
N ARG A 126 22.28 9.44 -4.74
CA ARG A 126 21.44 9.52 -5.95
C ARG A 126 21.86 8.48 -7.01
N ALA A 127 23.17 8.26 -7.21
CA ALA A 127 23.69 7.29 -8.18
C ALA A 127 23.31 5.85 -7.84
N GLN A 128 23.41 5.48 -6.55
CA GLN A 128 23.02 4.17 -6.05
C GLN A 128 21.52 3.93 -6.23
N LEU A 129 20.69 4.89 -5.84
CA LEU A 129 19.23 4.80 -6.00
C LEU A 129 18.85 4.71 -7.49
N THR A 130 19.51 5.49 -8.37
CA THR A 130 19.30 5.39 -9.82
C THR A 130 19.57 3.97 -10.32
N THR A 131 20.70 3.37 -9.91
CA THR A 131 21.06 1.99 -10.28
C THR A 131 20.02 0.99 -9.79
N ILE A 132 19.55 1.11 -8.55
CA ILE A 132 18.53 0.23 -7.97
C ILE A 132 17.20 0.36 -8.72
N ILE A 133 16.75 1.59 -8.98
CA ILE A 133 15.50 1.84 -9.71
C ILE A 133 15.57 1.22 -11.11
N HIS A 134 16.66 1.42 -11.85
CA HIS A 134 16.84 0.77 -13.15
C HIS A 134 16.77 -0.75 -13.04
N ALA A 135 17.47 -1.34 -12.07
CA ALA A 135 17.48 -2.78 -11.85
C ALA A 135 16.08 -3.36 -11.53
N LEU A 136 15.25 -2.63 -10.77
CA LEU A 136 13.86 -2.99 -10.51
C LEU A 136 12.99 -2.91 -11.76
N LEU A 137 13.09 -1.82 -12.50
CA LEU A 137 12.31 -1.60 -13.73
C LEU A 137 12.66 -2.61 -14.83
N ASP A 138 13.94 -2.99 -14.97
CA ASP A 138 14.42 -3.99 -15.93
C ASP A 138 13.86 -5.39 -15.63
N ARG A 139 13.59 -5.69 -14.36
CA ARG A 139 12.94 -6.93 -13.90
C ARG A 139 11.41 -6.92 -14.04
N GLY A 140 10.82 -5.83 -14.51
CA GLY A 140 9.38 -5.72 -14.68
C GLY A 140 8.63 -5.15 -13.48
N VAL A 141 9.31 -4.70 -12.42
CA VAL A 141 8.67 -4.01 -11.28
C VAL A 141 7.99 -2.74 -11.78
N ARG A 142 6.74 -2.52 -11.37
CA ARG A 142 5.96 -1.32 -11.69
C ARG A 142 5.35 -0.68 -10.44
N GLY A 143 5.71 -1.15 -9.25
CA GLY A 143 5.29 -0.57 -7.97
C GLY A 143 6.49 -0.30 -7.07
N ILE A 144 6.63 0.93 -6.57
CA ILE A 144 7.69 1.32 -5.62
C ILE A 144 7.03 2.07 -4.44
N LEU A 145 7.27 1.59 -3.23
CA LEU A 145 6.94 2.33 -2.01
C LEU A 145 8.15 3.19 -1.64
N ALA A 146 8.04 4.49 -1.92
CA ALA A 146 9.12 5.46 -1.69
C ALA A 146 9.14 5.92 -0.23
N LEU A 147 10.20 5.57 0.48
CA LEU A 147 10.38 5.83 1.90
C LEU A 147 11.65 6.64 2.13
N ARG A 148 11.73 7.34 3.26
CA ARG A 148 13.01 7.84 3.76
C ARG A 148 13.86 6.69 4.29
N GLY A 149 13.26 5.82 5.08
CA GLY A 149 13.92 4.82 5.90
C GLY A 149 14.28 5.37 7.29
N ASP A 150 14.69 4.46 8.19
CA ASP A 150 15.12 4.80 9.54
C ASP A 150 16.56 5.32 9.51
N GLN A 151 16.80 6.44 10.15
CA GLN A 151 18.12 7.02 10.20
C GLN A 151 19.01 6.23 11.18
N PRO A 152 20.15 5.68 10.72
CA PRO A 152 21.08 5.02 11.62
C PRO A 152 21.60 5.99 12.69
N GLU A 153 21.83 5.48 13.91
CA GLU A 153 22.37 6.29 15.00
C GLU A 153 23.74 6.87 14.61
N GLY A 154 23.90 8.17 14.76
CA GLY A 154 25.11 8.88 14.40
C GLY A 154 25.33 9.11 12.90
N HIS A 155 24.40 8.73 12.04
CA HIS A 155 24.47 8.98 10.60
C HIS A 155 24.56 10.48 10.31
N ARG A 156 25.50 10.85 9.42
CA ARG A 156 25.62 12.21 8.88
C ARG A 156 25.36 12.15 7.39
N LEU A 157 24.46 12.99 6.92
CA LEU A 157 24.18 13.13 5.50
C LEU A 157 25.44 13.49 4.72
N GLU A 158 25.70 12.74 3.66
CA GLU A 158 26.70 13.08 2.65
C GLU A 158 26.10 13.99 1.57
N ASP A 159 26.93 14.74 0.85
CA ASP A 159 26.48 15.80 -0.07
C ASP A 159 25.57 15.31 -1.21
N ASP A 160 25.70 14.03 -1.62
CA ASP A 160 24.93 13.42 -2.72
C ASP A 160 23.85 12.42 -2.26
N GLU A 161 23.62 12.29 -0.95
CA GLU A 161 22.53 11.48 -0.41
C GLU A 161 21.16 12.12 -0.61
N ILE A 162 20.16 11.27 -0.72
CA ILE A 162 18.75 11.68 -0.79
C ILE A 162 18.12 11.56 0.61
N PRO A 163 17.95 12.67 1.35
CA PRO A 163 17.60 12.62 2.77
C PRO A 163 16.12 12.35 3.06
N PHE A 164 15.23 12.43 2.05
CA PHE A 164 13.79 12.33 2.24
C PHE A 164 13.09 11.60 1.09
N ALA A 165 11.87 11.12 1.34
CA ALA A 165 11.07 10.42 0.34
C ALA A 165 10.68 11.32 -0.87
N ARG A 166 10.47 12.65 -0.66
CA ARG A 166 10.09 13.55 -1.76
C ARG A 166 11.10 13.56 -2.91
N PRO A 167 12.39 13.86 -2.71
CA PRO A 167 13.36 13.82 -3.81
C PRO A 167 13.57 12.41 -4.40
N LEU A 168 13.29 11.34 -3.63
CA LEU A 168 13.26 9.99 -4.19
C LEU A 168 12.07 9.81 -5.17
N ILE A 169 10.89 10.30 -4.83
CA ILE A 169 9.72 10.30 -5.73
C ILE A 169 10.05 11.04 -7.03
N GLU A 170 10.64 12.23 -6.92
CA GLU A 170 11.07 13.05 -8.06
C GLU A 170 12.07 12.27 -8.94
N LEU A 171 13.06 11.59 -8.33
CA LEU A 171 14.02 10.75 -9.05
C LEU A 171 13.33 9.58 -9.79
N ILE A 172 12.39 8.88 -9.15
CA ILE A 172 11.65 7.79 -9.80
C ILE A 172 10.86 8.33 -11.01
N ARG A 173 10.24 9.51 -10.89
CA ARG A 173 9.48 10.14 -11.98
C ARG A 173 10.40 10.61 -13.12
N ASP A 174 11.59 11.10 -12.82
CA ASP A 174 12.59 11.46 -13.82
C ASP A 174 13.00 10.23 -14.64
N ILE A 175 13.38 9.14 -13.97
CA ILE A 175 13.75 7.87 -14.62
C ILE A 175 12.57 7.29 -15.42
N GLU A 176 11.34 7.35 -14.90
CA GLU A 176 10.15 6.91 -15.62
C GLU A 176 9.99 7.68 -16.94
N ARG A 177 10.15 9.01 -16.92
CA ARG A 177 10.05 9.85 -18.14
C ARG A 177 11.12 9.51 -19.16
N GLU A 178 12.36 9.32 -18.72
CA GLU A 178 13.47 8.93 -19.60
C GLU A 178 13.23 7.55 -20.23
N ARG A 179 12.55 6.65 -19.54
CA ARG A 179 12.30 5.27 -19.95
C ARG A 179 10.92 5.02 -20.56
N THR A 180 10.11 6.04 -20.78
CA THR A 180 8.71 5.89 -21.24
C THR A 180 8.60 4.98 -22.47
N ALA A 181 9.51 5.08 -23.44
CA ALA A 181 9.51 4.24 -24.64
C ALA A 181 9.79 2.75 -24.37
N THR A 182 10.45 2.41 -23.26
CA THR A 182 10.84 1.03 -22.89
C THR A 182 9.94 0.44 -21.82
N LEU A 183 9.14 1.26 -21.13
CA LEU A 183 8.18 0.83 -20.12
C LEU A 183 6.89 0.31 -20.76
N ALA A 184 7.00 -0.73 -21.61
CA ALA A 184 5.86 -1.33 -22.28
C ALA A 184 4.74 -1.84 -21.34
N GLY A 185 5.04 -2.02 -20.06
CA GLY A 185 4.10 -2.43 -19.02
C GLY A 185 3.39 -1.28 -18.28
N GLY A 186 3.56 -0.03 -18.74
CA GLY A 186 2.87 1.14 -18.20
C GLY A 186 3.65 1.92 -17.13
N ARG A 187 2.97 2.91 -16.57
CA ARG A 187 3.48 3.85 -15.57
C ARG A 187 3.91 3.16 -14.28
N VAL A 188 4.94 3.69 -13.62
CA VAL A 188 5.36 3.25 -12.29
C VAL A 188 4.39 3.80 -11.24
N SER A 189 3.82 2.93 -10.41
CA SER A 189 2.99 3.32 -9.28
C SER A 189 3.87 3.62 -8.07
N ILE A 190 3.74 4.81 -7.49
CA ILE A 190 4.52 5.24 -6.35
C ILE A 190 3.63 5.35 -5.12
N GLY A 191 3.79 4.40 -4.18
CA GLY A 191 3.23 4.48 -2.85
C GLY A 191 4.12 5.29 -1.91
N VAL A 192 3.53 5.88 -0.88
CA VAL A 192 4.24 6.59 0.19
C VAL A 192 3.66 6.26 1.55
N ALA A 193 4.43 6.48 2.63
CA ALA A 193 3.91 6.33 3.99
C ALA A 193 3.08 7.55 4.41
N ALA A 194 1.97 7.29 5.15
CA ALA A 194 1.17 8.27 5.87
C ALA A 194 1.03 7.86 7.34
N TYR A 195 0.74 8.82 8.22
CA TYR A 195 0.74 8.59 9.67
C TYR A 195 -0.60 9.02 10.27
N PRO A 196 -1.46 8.06 10.72
CA PRO A 196 -2.70 8.38 11.42
C PRO A 196 -2.46 9.18 12.69
N TYR A 197 -1.45 8.79 13.45
CA TYR A 197 -0.89 9.56 14.55
C TYR A 197 0.23 10.49 14.03
N ARG A 198 1.01 11.06 14.92
CA ARG A 198 2.17 11.87 14.54
C ARG A 198 3.39 10.96 14.30
N HIS A 199 4.16 11.23 13.24
CA HIS A 199 5.47 10.58 13.05
C HIS A 199 6.38 10.91 14.26
N PRO A 200 7.15 9.95 14.81
CA PRO A 200 7.97 10.17 16.00
C PRO A 200 8.91 11.40 15.90
N GLU A 201 9.52 11.60 14.76
CA GLU A 201 10.43 12.72 14.50
C GLU A 201 9.74 14.01 14.02
N SER A 202 8.45 13.97 13.77
CA SER A 202 7.71 15.16 13.32
C SER A 202 7.36 16.06 14.48
N PRO A 203 7.48 17.40 14.34
CA PRO A 203 7.09 18.31 15.41
C PRO A 203 5.57 18.31 15.66
N THR A 204 4.76 18.17 14.63
CA THR A 204 3.30 18.23 14.69
C THR A 204 2.65 17.37 13.63
N THR A 205 1.35 17.01 13.80
CA THR A 205 0.54 16.36 12.78
C THR A 205 0.30 17.24 11.55
N SER A 206 0.31 18.57 11.72
CA SER A 206 0.24 19.51 10.59
C SER A 206 1.48 19.40 9.70
N HIS A 207 2.66 19.24 10.28
CA HIS A 207 3.88 18.99 9.52
C HIS A 207 3.82 17.67 8.74
N ASP A 208 3.29 16.60 9.33
CA ASP A 208 3.08 15.34 8.61
C ASP A 208 2.14 15.52 7.41
N THR A 209 1.11 16.36 7.56
CA THR A 209 0.19 16.70 6.47
C THR A 209 0.89 17.48 5.36
N GLU A 210 1.72 18.48 5.71
CA GLU A 210 2.54 19.24 4.74
C GLU A 210 3.50 18.32 3.97
N VAL A 211 4.14 17.37 4.68
CA VAL A 211 5.00 16.35 4.05
C VAL A 211 4.21 15.48 3.07
N LEU A 212 2.98 15.09 3.42
CA LEU A 212 2.13 14.30 2.53
C LEU A 212 1.70 15.10 1.28
N VAL A 213 1.37 16.40 1.43
CA VAL A 213 1.16 17.34 0.30
C VAL A 213 2.39 17.39 -0.60
N ALA A 214 3.59 17.49 -0.02
CA ALA A 214 4.83 17.55 -0.79
C ALA A 214 5.09 16.25 -1.56
N LYS A 215 4.78 15.08 -0.97
CA LYS A 215 4.86 13.78 -1.63
C LYS A 215 3.87 13.66 -2.79
N GLU A 216 2.62 14.11 -2.62
CA GLU A 216 1.63 14.14 -3.71
C GLU A 216 2.10 15.02 -4.88
N LYS A 217 2.58 16.24 -4.58
CA LYS A 217 3.10 17.17 -5.60
C LYS A 217 4.31 16.63 -6.33
N ALA A 218 5.16 15.85 -5.67
CA ALA A 218 6.30 15.16 -6.27
C ALA A 218 5.89 14.02 -7.20
N GLY A 219 4.63 13.55 -7.11
CA GLY A 219 4.08 12.54 -8.02
C GLY A 219 3.76 11.21 -7.37
N ALA A 220 3.58 11.11 -6.05
CA ALA A 220 3.01 9.94 -5.42
C ALA A 220 1.60 9.65 -5.95
N ASP A 221 1.23 8.37 -6.05
CA ASP A 221 -0.07 7.92 -6.55
C ASP A 221 -1.03 7.52 -5.42
N PHE A 222 -0.52 7.00 -4.31
CA PHE A 222 -1.30 6.60 -3.14
C PHE A 222 -0.43 6.61 -1.88
N ALA A 223 -1.07 6.49 -0.73
CA ALA A 223 -0.39 6.34 0.54
C ALA A 223 -0.83 5.07 1.27
N ILE A 224 0.07 4.44 2.03
CA ILE A 224 -0.24 3.38 2.99
C ILE A 224 0.03 3.95 4.38
N THR A 225 -0.89 3.73 5.32
CA THR A 225 -0.67 4.24 6.68
C THR A 225 0.31 3.36 7.47
N GLN A 226 1.00 3.98 8.43
CA GLN A 226 1.58 3.26 9.55
C GLN A 226 0.45 2.57 10.34
N VAL A 227 0.79 1.51 11.09
CA VAL A 227 -0.15 0.81 11.96
C VAL A 227 -0.86 1.78 12.91
N PHE A 228 -2.13 1.50 13.17
CA PHE A 228 -2.97 2.21 14.13
C PHE A 228 -4.00 1.25 14.73
N PHE A 229 -4.58 1.64 15.87
CA PHE A 229 -5.51 0.79 16.61
C PHE A 229 -6.87 1.44 16.86
N GLU A 230 -7.06 2.67 16.40
CA GLU A 230 -8.29 3.45 16.57
C GLU A 230 -8.75 3.99 15.22
N ALA A 231 -9.97 3.66 14.79
CA ALA A 231 -10.51 4.13 13.51
C ALA A 231 -10.55 5.66 13.43
N ASP A 232 -10.77 6.33 14.57
CA ASP A 232 -10.82 7.79 14.65
C ASP A 232 -9.47 8.44 14.27
N ALA A 233 -8.34 7.78 14.55
CA ALA A 233 -7.03 8.29 14.13
C ALA A 233 -6.89 8.29 12.60
N TYR A 234 -7.40 7.27 11.93
CA TYR A 234 -7.47 7.21 10.46
C TYR A 234 -8.42 8.26 9.90
N CYS A 235 -9.64 8.41 10.46
CA CYS A 235 -10.59 9.43 10.03
C CYS A 235 -10.00 10.85 10.16
N GLN A 236 -9.35 11.15 11.29
CA GLN A 236 -8.67 12.44 11.50
C GLN A 236 -7.53 12.68 10.48
N LEU A 237 -6.79 11.65 10.08
CA LEU A 237 -5.82 11.76 9.00
C LEU A 237 -6.51 12.15 7.68
N LEU A 238 -7.63 11.50 7.33
CA LEU A 238 -8.39 11.82 6.12
C LEU A 238 -8.93 13.26 6.15
N ASP A 239 -9.48 13.70 7.28
CA ASP A 239 -9.97 15.08 7.45
C ASP A 239 -8.85 16.10 7.23
N ARG A 240 -7.67 15.89 7.85
CA ARG A 240 -6.51 16.75 7.64
C ARG A 240 -6.03 16.75 6.19
N ALA A 241 -6.01 15.59 5.56
CA ALA A 241 -5.64 15.45 4.15
C ALA A 241 -6.62 16.18 3.23
N GLN A 242 -7.92 16.05 3.47
CA GLN A 242 -8.97 16.73 2.71
C GLN A 242 -8.86 18.26 2.85
N VAL A 243 -8.71 18.76 4.07
CA VAL A 243 -8.52 20.21 4.34
C VAL A 243 -7.28 20.76 3.64
N ALA A 244 -6.20 19.97 3.56
CA ALA A 244 -4.98 20.33 2.86
C ALA A 244 -5.06 20.17 1.31
N GLY A 245 -6.20 19.69 0.78
CA GLY A 245 -6.43 19.48 -0.65
C GLY A 245 -5.72 18.24 -1.22
N ILE A 246 -5.30 17.31 -0.39
CA ILE A 246 -4.70 16.03 -0.79
C ILE A 246 -5.79 15.16 -1.44
N ARG A 247 -5.45 14.56 -2.58
CA ARG A 247 -6.33 13.65 -3.34
C ARG A 247 -5.78 12.23 -3.41
N LEU A 248 -4.64 11.95 -2.77
CA LEU A 248 -4.08 10.61 -2.71
C LEU A 248 -5.06 9.67 -2.01
N PRO A 249 -5.38 8.52 -2.59
CA PRO A 249 -5.99 7.43 -1.84
C PRO A 249 -5.08 7.03 -0.68
N VAL A 250 -5.64 6.97 0.53
CA VAL A 250 -4.90 6.57 1.73
C VAL A 250 -5.39 5.20 2.17
N VAL A 251 -4.57 4.17 1.94
CA VAL A 251 -4.87 2.78 2.29
C VAL A 251 -4.48 2.54 3.75
N PRO A 252 -5.41 2.15 4.63
CA PRO A 252 -5.11 1.87 6.02
C PRO A 252 -4.29 0.58 6.16
N GLY A 253 -3.22 0.65 6.96
CA GLY A 253 -2.34 -0.48 7.29
C GLY A 253 -2.71 -1.11 8.62
N PHE A 254 -2.89 -2.43 8.65
CA PHE A 254 -3.28 -3.21 9.83
C PHE A 254 -2.29 -4.32 10.12
N VAL A 255 -2.15 -4.63 11.39
CA VAL A 255 -1.55 -5.88 11.86
C VAL A 255 -2.65 -6.75 12.46
N PRO A 256 -2.74 -8.06 12.10
CA PRO A 256 -3.58 -8.97 12.87
C PRO A 256 -3.12 -8.99 14.33
N ALA A 257 -3.96 -8.44 15.23
CA ALA A 257 -3.58 -8.12 16.61
C ALA A 257 -3.63 -9.36 17.53
N THR A 258 -3.06 -10.48 17.10
CA THR A 258 -3.16 -11.80 17.77
C THR A 258 -2.01 -12.11 18.72
N ASN A 259 -0.90 -11.38 18.64
CA ASN A 259 0.31 -11.66 19.39
C ASN A 259 0.77 -10.44 20.20
N PRO A 260 0.65 -10.44 21.55
CA PRO A 260 1.00 -9.30 22.40
C PRO A 260 2.46 -8.88 22.26
N ARG A 261 3.41 -9.81 22.20
CA ARG A 261 4.84 -9.49 22.02
C ARG A 261 5.13 -8.80 20.69
N ARG A 262 4.39 -9.17 19.62
CA ARG A 262 4.48 -8.51 18.33
C ARG A 262 3.95 -7.07 18.40
N LEU A 263 2.86 -6.85 19.13
CA LEU A 263 2.28 -5.52 19.35
C LEU A 263 3.22 -4.63 20.17
N GLU A 264 3.84 -5.15 21.22
CA GLU A 264 4.86 -4.45 22.00
C GLU A 264 6.06 -4.05 21.12
N ARG A 265 6.55 -5.00 20.31
CA ARG A 265 7.65 -4.72 19.36
C ARG A 265 7.30 -3.68 18.31
N LEU A 266 6.06 -3.67 17.84
CA LEU A 266 5.57 -2.62 16.94
C LEU A 266 5.55 -1.25 17.62
N ALA A 267 5.14 -1.18 18.90
CA ALA A 267 5.17 0.06 19.67
C ALA A 267 6.59 0.62 19.79
N GLU A 268 7.59 -0.24 20.06
CA GLU A 268 9.01 0.16 20.11
C GLU A 268 9.50 0.76 18.78
N ILE A 269 9.06 0.20 17.64
CA ILE A 269 9.52 0.61 16.31
C ILE A 269 8.75 1.82 15.78
N SER A 270 7.42 1.83 15.96
CA SER A 270 6.55 2.83 15.35
C SER A 270 6.18 3.98 16.30
N GLY A 271 6.41 3.82 17.60
CA GLY A 271 5.90 4.73 18.62
C GLY A 271 4.38 4.67 18.82
N VAL A 272 3.71 3.64 18.25
CA VAL A 272 2.24 3.47 18.32
C VAL A 272 1.91 2.32 19.24
N GLU A 273 1.44 2.63 20.45
CA GLU A 273 1.05 1.64 21.45
C GLU A 273 -0.30 1.00 21.10
N ALA A 274 -0.39 -0.34 21.28
CA ALA A 274 -1.66 -1.03 21.22
C ALA A 274 -2.51 -0.68 22.45
N PRO A 275 -3.87 -0.70 22.33
CA PRO A 275 -4.75 -0.44 23.47
C PRO A 275 -4.47 -1.39 24.64
N ARG A 276 -4.30 -0.85 25.85
CA ARG A 276 -4.01 -1.63 27.06
C ARG A 276 -5.03 -2.71 27.33
N GLU A 277 -6.30 -2.42 27.10
CA GLU A 277 -7.38 -3.39 27.24
C GLU A 277 -7.21 -4.58 26.27
N LEU A 278 -6.81 -4.33 25.04
CA LEU A 278 -6.51 -5.39 24.06
C LEU A 278 -5.34 -6.25 24.54
N LEU A 279 -4.23 -5.62 24.94
CA LEU A 279 -3.04 -6.34 25.43
C LEU A 279 -3.41 -7.22 26.64
N HIS A 280 -4.11 -6.67 27.62
CA HIS A 280 -4.55 -7.41 28.80
C HIS A 280 -5.41 -8.62 28.40
N ARG A 281 -6.41 -8.46 27.53
CA ARG A 281 -7.25 -9.57 27.08
C ARG A 281 -6.46 -10.65 26.33
N LEU A 282 -5.46 -10.27 25.54
CA LEU A 282 -4.58 -11.22 24.86
C LEU A 282 -3.67 -11.99 25.82
N GLU A 283 -3.21 -11.34 26.90
CA GLU A 283 -2.35 -11.94 27.91
C GLU A 283 -3.08 -12.95 28.78
N ILE A 284 -4.32 -12.64 29.21
CA ILE A 284 -5.12 -13.51 30.08
C ILE A 284 -5.92 -14.57 29.32
N ALA A 285 -5.85 -14.60 27.99
CA ALA A 285 -6.54 -15.60 27.17
C ALA A 285 -6.14 -17.02 27.60
N ALA A 286 -7.12 -17.91 27.73
CA ALA A 286 -6.94 -19.26 28.25
C ALA A 286 -5.99 -20.11 27.38
N ASP A 287 -6.01 -19.89 26.08
CA ASP A 287 -5.17 -20.60 25.11
C ASP A 287 -4.92 -19.75 23.85
N ASP A 288 -4.17 -20.32 22.91
CA ASP A 288 -3.85 -19.64 21.64
C ASP A 288 -5.08 -19.46 20.73
N VAL A 289 -6.08 -20.33 20.85
CA VAL A 289 -7.33 -20.22 20.06
C VAL A 289 -8.13 -19.01 20.52
N GLU A 290 -8.30 -18.86 21.83
CA GLU A 290 -8.98 -17.70 22.39
C GLU A 290 -8.21 -16.40 22.10
N ARG A 291 -6.89 -16.42 22.28
CA ARG A 291 -6.03 -15.28 21.95
C ARG A 291 -6.18 -14.85 20.50
N ARG A 292 -6.15 -15.81 19.55
CA ARG A 292 -6.36 -15.57 18.13
C ARG A 292 -7.75 -14.98 17.87
N ARG A 293 -8.80 -15.54 18.46
CA ARG A 293 -10.17 -15.04 18.32
C ARG A 293 -10.32 -13.60 18.81
N ILE A 294 -9.69 -13.23 19.93
CA ILE A 294 -9.70 -11.86 20.47
C ILE A 294 -9.01 -10.91 19.48
N GLY A 295 -7.81 -11.25 19.03
CA GLY A 295 -7.01 -10.40 18.15
C GLY A 295 -7.61 -10.24 16.75
N VAL A 296 -8.11 -11.33 16.15
CA VAL A 296 -8.82 -11.30 14.86
C VAL A 296 -10.08 -10.44 14.99
N GLY A 297 -10.90 -10.67 16.03
CA GLY A 297 -12.13 -9.89 16.24
C GLY A 297 -11.84 -8.39 16.35
N PHE A 298 -10.83 -7.98 17.10
CA PHE A 298 -10.40 -6.59 17.20
C PHE A 298 -9.99 -6.02 15.82
N THR A 299 -9.19 -6.76 15.06
CA THR A 299 -8.71 -6.32 13.75
C THR A 299 -9.85 -6.20 12.74
N VAL A 300 -10.80 -7.15 12.75
CA VAL A 300 -12.00 -7.12 11.90
C VAL A 300 -12.88 -5.92 12.23
N ASP A 301 -13.12 -5.63 13.51
CA ASP A 301 -13.92 -4.49 13.93
C ASP A 301 -13.28 -3.16 13.53
N LEU A 302 -11.96 -3.05 13.67
CA LEU A 302 -11.21 -1.88 13.20
C LEU A 302 -11.31 -1.73 11.68
N ALA A 303 -11.09 -2.82 10.93
CA ALA A 303 -11.17 -2.83 9.47
C ALA A 303 -12.57 -2.43 8.97
N ARG A 304 -13.65 -2.96 9.58
CA ARG A 304 -15.02 -2.58 9.26
C ARG A 304 -15.27 -1.08 9.43
N ARG A 305 -14.84 -0.52 10.57
CA ARG A 305 -15.04 0.90 10.88
C ARG A 305 -14.34 1.80 9.86
N VAL A 306 -13.13 1.48 9.41
CA VAL A 306 -12.45 2.31 8.41
C VAL A 306 -13.01 2.11 7.00
N LEU A 307 -13.48 0.90 6.65
CA LEU A 307 -14.18 0.66 5.39
C LEU A 307 -15.53 1.41 5.35
N ASP A 308 -16.27 1.42 6.45
CA ASP A 308 -17.50 2.22 6.58
C ASP A 308 -17.21 3.73 6.48
N ALA A 309 -16.02 4.18 6.87
CA ALA A 309 -15.53 5.56 6.67
C ALA A 309 -15.01 5.83 5.25
N GLY A 310 -15.11 4.86 4.32
CA GLY A 310 -14.74 5.06 2.92
C GLY A 310 -13.28 4.75 2.60
N ALA A 311 -12.59 3.92 3.38
CA ALA A 311 -11.24 3.49 3.05
C ALA A 311 -11.19 2.80 1.67
N PRO A 312 -10.21 3.14 0.80
CA PRO A 312 -10.13 2.62 -0.57
C PRO A 312 -9.67 1.16 -0.63
N GLY A 313 -9.22 0.61 0.47
CA GLY A 313 -8.71 -0.75 0.57
C GLY A 313 -8.13 -1.06 1.94
N LEU A 314 -7.49 -2.21 2.07
CA LEU A 314 -6.80 -2.67 3.28
C LEU A 314 -5.39 -3.15 2.94
N HIS A 315 -4.42 -2.80 3.77
CA HIS A 315 -3.07 -3.32 3.72
C HIS A 315 -2.76 -4.10 5.00
N LEU A 316 -2.43 -5.40 4.89
CA LEU A 316 -2.16 -6.25 6.05
C LEU A 316 -0.67 -6.51 6.22
N PHE A 317 -0.12 -6.09 7.36
CA PHE A 317 1.24 -6.41 7.79
C PHE A 317 1.28 -7.85 8.31
N THR A 318 1.63 -8.81 7.44
CA THR A 318 1.48 -10.24 7.72
C THR A 318 2.61 -10.83 8.56
N PHE A 319 3.78 -10.21 8.61
CA PHE A 319 5.01 -10.80 9.18
C PHE A 319 5.32 -12.19 8.60
N ASN A 320 5.00 -12.42 7.34
CA ASN A 320 5.09 -13.70 6.66
C ASN A 320 4.24 -14.82 7.29
N SER A 321 3.13 -14.45 7.96
CA SER A 321 2.14 -15.39 8.48
C SER A 321 0.82 -15.17 7.76
N HIS A 322 0.44 -16.10 6.88
CA HIS A 322 -0.82 -16.02 6.13
C HIS A 322 -2.03 -16.31 7.03
N ALA A 323 -1.87 -17.19 8.00
CA ALA A 323 -2.99 -17.74 8.75
C ALA A 323 -3.82 -16.66 9.48
N GLU A 324 -3.16 -15.70 10.16
CA GLU A 324 -3.88 -14.62 10.86
C GLU A 324 -4.51 -13.63 9.88
N ALA A 325 -3.87 -13.40 8.72
CA ALA A 325 -4.41 -12.53 7.68
C ALA A 325 -5.66 -13.14 7.03
N LEU A 326 -5.63 -14.45 6.74
CA LEU A 326 -6.79 -15.19 6.21
C LEU A 326 -7.95 -15.19 7.20
N ASP A 327 -7.70 -15.40 8.50
CA ASP A 327 -8.75 -15.31 9.52
C ASP A 327 -9.45 -13.94 9.54
N VAL A 328 -8.69 -12.85 9.36
CA VAL A 328 -9.29 -11.53 9.28
C VAL A 328 -10.19 -11.43 8.04
N LEU A 329 -9.75 -11.94 6.89
CA LEU A 329 -10.52 -11.90 5.64
C LEU A 329 -11.76 -12.79 5.69
N ASP A 330 -11.69 -13.96 6.31
CA ASP A 330 -12.83 -14.86 6.45
C ASP A 330 -14.00 -14.22 7.20
N HIS A 331 -13.71 -13.18 7.99
CA HIS A 331 -14.71 -12.40 8.71
C HIS A 331 -15.05 -11.05 8.04
N LEU A 332 -14.42 -10.75 6.88
CA LEU A 332 -14.65 -9.53 6.10
C LEU A 332 -15.18 -9.87 4.71
N ASP A 333 -16.46 -9.60 4.46
CA ASP A 333 -17.00 -9.63 3.10
C ASP A 333 -16.67 -8.29 2.42
N LEU A 334 -15.55 -8.23 1.70
CA LEU A 334 -15.10 -7.00 1.03
C LEU A 334 -16.07 -6.53 -0.06
N ASP A 335 -16.86 -7.42 -0.64
CA ASP A 335 -17.85 -7.05 -1.66
C ASP A 335 -18.97 -6.17 -1.12
N ARG A 336 -19.22 -6.21 0.18
CA ARG A 336 -20.15 -5.31 0.87
C ARG A 336 -19.83 -3.82 0.65
N TRP A 337 -18.55 -3.47 0.51
CA TRP A 337 -18.08 -2.10 0.28
C TRP A 337 -17.75 -1.82 -1.19
N SER A 338 -18.18 -2.68 -2.11
CA SER A 338 -17.97 -2.46 -3.54
C SER A 338 -18.76 -1.24 -4.00
N THR A 339 -18.07 -0.34 -4.70
CA THR A 339 -18.66 0.81 -5.37
C THR A 339 -18.90 0.49 -6.84
N THR A 340 -19.97 1.05 -7.40
CA THR A 340 -20.25 0.94 -8.83
C THR A 340 -19.87 2.25 -9.49
N SER A 341 -18.82 2.25 -10.33
CA SER A 341 -18.55 3.39 -11.19
C SER A 341 -19.47 3.30 -12.42
N GLN A 342 -20.31 4.32 -12.64
CA GLN A 342 -20.85 4.54 -13.98
C GLN A 342 -19.66 4.98 -14.85
N GLY A 343 -19.39 4.23 -15.91
CA GLY A 343 -18.32 4.57 -16.84
C GLY A 343 -18.52 6.01 -17.32
N ASP A 344 -17.53 6.86 -17.05
CA ASP A 344 -17.47 8.19 -17.62
C ASP A 344 -17.26 8.02 -19.11
N PRO A 345 -18.20 8.44 -19.96
CA PRO A 345 -18.01 8.37 -21.40
C PRO A 345 -17.01 9.45 -21.79
N ARG A 346 -15.74 9.08 -21.94
CA ARG A 346 -14.73 9.92 -22.61
C ARG A 346 -14.38 9.36 -23.96
#